data_51f251d825ea41c0275d91c73e2f626c
#
_entry.id   51f251d825ea41c0275d91c73e2f626c
#
_cell.length_a   1.000
_cell.length_b   1.000
_cell.length_c   1.000
_cell.angle_alpha   90.00
_cell.angle_beta   90.00
_cell.angle_gamma   90.00
#
_symmetry.space_group_name_H-M   'P 1'
#
loop_
_entity.id
_entity.type
_entity.pdbx_description
1 polymer ?
#
loop_
_entity_poly.entity_id
_entity_poly.type
_entity_poly.pdbx_seq_one_letter_code
_entity_poly.pdbx_strand_id
1 'polypeptide(L)'
;MTMKKILFALLTGWMAISFTACDDFLTETPSTSVPTEEALVTTQDFQNALNGVYYTLGSYRFLGRDVLAIGDAPTDITSHSVATSHFYDIFRYQILDTNSYIEEIWAYGYWAIDRCARIIKEGASFKEVTKGDLAEVEGCIAQAYAIKALCSFYLTNMFGLPYSEANKTTLGIVNVTEPVPAYSQVSRVSVEQNYSLILDDITKAKEYYAKEGVENVGKQYMNTAAVAALEARVKLYMKNYEGAITAAQEAITLSGGTVVSTKEDYKNMYTTLAVSTEDIFFIAKAEDDYLSANALNTLWNKYGLSINSATVAEYSPNDIRLALLGGTWTGGKMRGITTNNQISNLPVFRLPEMYLIQAEAYAKQSTPDYGKAKEKLLEVAAKRNPDLDDNEIAEDQTVI
;
A
#
# COMPACT_ATOMS: atom_id res chain seq x y z
N MET A 1 -31.94 12.74 75.09
CA MET A 1 -31.41 12.02 73.90
C MET A 1 -30.06 11.43 74.30
N THR A 2 -29.93 10.11 74.31
CA THR A 2 -28.76 9.44 74.94
C THR A 2 -27.54 9.60 73.96
N MET A 3 -26.34 9.85 74.55
CA MET A 3 -25.05 10.04 73.84
C MET A 3 -24.80 9.01 72.71
N LYS A 4 -25.29 7.78 72.87
CA LYS A 4 -25.25 6.72 71.85
C LYS A 4 -26.01 7.06 70.58
N LYS A 5 -27.14 7.80 70.67
CA LYS A 5 -27.91 8.20 69.47
C LYS A 5 -27.25 9.36 68.66
N ILE A 6 -26.52 10.22 69.44
CA ILE A 6 -25.73 11.31 68.80
C ILE A 6 -24.48 10.75 68.04
N LEU A 7 -23.82 9.78 68.73
CA LEU A 7 -22.67 9.11 68.14
C LEU A 7 -23.03 8.32 66.87
N PHE A 8 -24.21 7.66 66.89
CA PHE A 8 -24.70 6.91 65.68
C PHE A 8 -25.12 7.84 64.55
N ALA A 9 -25.73 9.01 64.87
CA ALA A 9 -26.06 10.01 63.85
C ALA A 9 -24.83 10.70 63.25
N LEU A 10 -23.77 10.90 64.01
CA LEU A 10 -22.48 11.41 63.54
C LEU A 10 -21.73 10.39 62.67
N LEU A 11 -21.76 9.09 63.01
CA LEU A 11 -21.15 8.03 62.20
C LEU A 11 -21.89 7.80 60.89
N THR A 12 -23.22 7.85 60.85
CA THR A 12 -24.02 7.76 59.61
C THR A 12 -23.88 8.99 58.73
N GLY A 13 -23.73 10.20 59.33
CA GLY A 13 -23.44 11.43 58.55
C GLY A 13 -22.04 11.40 57.90
N TRP A 14 -21.04 10.85 58.58
CA TRP A 14 -19.69 10.71 58.02
C TRP A 14 -19.61 9.67 56.91
N MET A 15 -20.38 8.57 57.01
CA MET A 15 -20.44 7.55 55.97
C MET A 15 -21.18 8.01 54.69
N ALA A 16 -22.12 8.97 54.80
CA ALA A 16 -22.83 9.53 53.64
C ALA A 16 -21.99 10.52 52.82
N ILE A 17 -20.97 11.17 53.42
CA ILE A 17 -20.07 12.10 52.75
C ILE A 17 -18.97 11.36 51.95
N SER A 18 -18.70 10.09 52.28
CA SER A 18 -17.67 9.29 51.59
C SER A 18 -18.08 8.76 50.21
N PHE A 19 -19.35 8.87 49.80
CA PHE A 19 -19.84 8.34 48.53
C PHE A 19 -19.87 9.37 47.38
N THR A 20 -19.54 10.64 47.64
CA THR A 20 -19.57 11.68 46.60
C THR A 20 -18.20 12.10 46.10
N ALA A 21 -17.11 11.41 46.47
CA ALA A 21 -15.74 11.85 46.21
C ALA A 21 -15.01 11.06 45.10
N CYS A 22 -15.65 10.20 44.32
CA CYS A 22 -14.95 9.28 43.44
C CYS A 22 -15.35 9.35 41.94
N ASP A 23 -16.27 10.20 41.52
CA ASP A 23 -16.59 10.27 40.06
C ASP A 23 -15.48 10.95 39.26
N ASP A 24 -14.83 12.00 39.77
CA ASP A 24 -13.75 12.70 39.08
C ASP A 24 -12.45 11.89 39.00
N PHE A 25 -12.20 11.00 39.99
CA PHE A 25 -10.99 10.16 39.96
C PHE A 25 -11.08 8.97 38.99
N LEU A 26 -12.30 8.54 38.65
CA LEU A 26 -12.56 7.44 37.72
C LEU A 26 -12.70 7.93 36.26
N THR A 27 -12.83 9.25 36.05
CA THR A 27 -12.98 9.88 34.74
C THR A 27 -11.74 10.69 34.31
N GLU A 28 -10.60 10.51 34.99
CA GLU A 28 -9.36 11.15 34.56
C GLU A 28 -8.97 10.66 33.16
N THR A 29 -9.05 11.56 32.18
CA THR A 29 -8.56 11.28 30.83
C THR A 29 -7.06 11.03 30.91
N PRO A 30 -6.55 9.92 30.34
CA PRO A 30 -5.12 9.64 30.37
C PRO A 30 -4.33 10.82 29.80
N SER A 31 -3.38 11.36 30.56
CA SER A 31 -2.56 12.49 30.14
C SER A 31 -1.66 12.19 28.92
N THR A 32 -1.60 10.92 28.49
CA THR A 32 -0.77 10.42 27.39
C THR A 32 -1.58 9.99 26.16
N SER A 33 -2.92 10.09 26.20
CA SER A 33 -3.79 9.76 25.07
C SER A 33 -4.94 10.75 24.97
N VAL A 34 -5.23 11.20 23.75
CA VAL A 34 -6.40 12.02 23.45
C VAL A 34 -7.61 11.09 23.32
N PRO A 35 -8.76 11.38 23.98
CA PRO A 35 -10.00 10.64 23.74
C PRO A 35 -10.33 10.61 22.25
N THR A 36 -10.87 9.49 21.76
CA THR A 36 -11.15 9.32 20.32
C THR A 36 -12.08 10.41 19.78
N GLU A 37 -13.01 10.89 20.58
CA GLU A 37 -13.98 11.93 20.26
C GLU A 37 -13.36 13.32 20.11
N GLU A 38 -12.16 13.52 20.65
CA GLU A 38 -11.41 14.79 20.63
C GLU A 38 -10.20 14.73 19.69
N ALA A 39 -9.94 13.58 19.11
CA ALA A 39 -8.70 13.34 18.35
C ALA A 39 -8.74 13.86 16.91
N LEU A 40 -9.91 14.04 16.30
CA LEU A 40 -10.12 14.46 14.91
C LEU A 40 -11.15 15.59 14.85
N VAL A 41 -10.73 16.80 15.22
CA VAL A 41 -11.62 17.97 15.34
C VAL A 41 -11.25 19.07 14.34
N THR A 42 -9.98 19.22 14.02
CA THR A 42 -9.46 20.24 13.09
C THR A 42 -8.93 19.64 11.82
N THR A 43 -8.81 20.40 10.73
CA THR A 43 -8.18 19.94 9.48
C THR A 43 -6.77 19.43 9.74
N GLN A 44 -6.00 20.08 10.63
CA GLN A 44 -4.66 19.64 10.99
C GLN A 44 -4.64 18.27 11.67
N ASP A 45 -5.66 17.95 12.48
CA ASP A 45 -5.78 16.62 13.11
C ASP A 45 -5.98 15.53 12.05
N PHE A 46 -6.84 15.79 11.06
CA PHE A 46 -7.05 14.87 9.94
C PHE A 46 -5.77 14.67 9.11
N GLN A 47 -5.03 15.74 8.82
CA GLN A 47 -3.73 15.65 8.13
C GLN A 47 -2.71 14.85 8.94
N ASN A 48 -2.62 15.10 10.25
CA ASN A 48 -1.72 14.37 11.15
C ASN A 48 -2.09 12.89 11.24
N ALA A 49 -3.38 12.57 11.34
CA ALA A 49 -3.87 11.20 11.34
C ALA A 49 -3.54 10.49 10.02
N LEU A 50 -3.75 11.15 8.88
CA LEU A 50 -3.42 10.62 7.56
C LEU A 50 -1.90 10.41 7.40
N ASN A 51 -1.06 11.33 7.88
CA ASN A 51 0.39 11.16 7.92
C ASN A 51 0.78 9.92 8.76
N GLY A 52 0.08 9.67 9.87
CA GLY A 52 0.24 8.45 10.67
C GLY A 52 -0.12 7.17 9.91
N VAL A 53 -1.09 7.23 8.96
CA VAL A 53 -1.39 6.12 8.05
C VAL A 53 -0.24 5.89 7.08
N TYR A 54 0.26 6.94 6.41
CA TYR A 54 1.42 6.84 5.50
C TYR A 54 2.67 6.33 6.20
N TYR A 55 2.92 6.76 7.44
CA TYR A 55 3.99 6.21 8.27
C TYR A 55 3.84 4.70 8.49
N THR A 56 2.60 4.23 8.73
CA THR A 56 2.31 2.80 8.87
C THR A 56 2.55 2.04 7.57
N LEU A 57 2.13 2.61 6.43
CA LEU A 57 2.41 2.04 5.11
C LEU A 57 3.91 1.91 4.85
N GLY A 58 4.68 2.94 5.21
CA GLY A 58 6.14 3.00 5.01
C GLY A 58 6.95 2.16 6.00
N SER A 59 6.31 1.46 6.96
CA SER A 59 6.99 0.52 7.85
C SER A 59 7.63 -0.63 7.07
N TYR A 60 8.80 -1.09 7.51
CA TYR A 60 9.44 -2.27 6.93
C TYR A 60 8.56 -3.53 7.03
N ARG A 61 7.65 -3.57 7.99
CA ARG A 61 6.69 -4.65 8.19
C ARG A 61 5.51 -4.63 7.21
N PHE A 62 5.47 -3.62 6.34
CA PHE A 62 4.47 -3.52 5.27
C PHE A 62 5.11 -3.12 3.96
N LEU A 63 4.68 -2.02 3.31
CA LEU A 63 5.21 -1.57 2.00
C LEU A 63 6.65 -1.06 2.06
N GLY A 64 7.21 -0.77 3.25
CA GLY A 64 8.61 -0.39 3.40
C GLY A 64 9.60 -1.51 3.07
N ARG A 65 9.20 -2.79 3.17
CA ARG A 65 10.03 -3.96 2.83
C ARG A 65 9.21 -5.22 2.59
N ASP A 66 8.47 -5.71 3.59
CA ASP A 66 8.05 -7.11 3.65
C ASP A 66 7.06 -7.47 2.55
N VAL A 67 6.05 -6.62 2.28
CA VAL A 67 5.08 -6.82 1.20
C VAL A 67 5.76 -6.84 -0.17
N LEU A 68 6.77 -5.98 -0.39
CA LEU A 68 7.49 -5.92 -1.67
C LEU A 68 8.46 -7.10 -1.82
N ALA A 69 9.13 -7.49 -0.74
CA ALA A 69 10.11 -8.57 -0.77
C ALA A 69 9.47 -9.96 -0.90
N ILE A 70 8.28 -10.17 -0.30
CA ILE A 70 7.62 -11.47 -0.31
C ILE A 70 7.15 -11.88 -1.71
N GLY A 71 6.91 -10.92 -2.59
CA GLY A 71 6.56 -11.18 -3.98
C GLY A 71 7.73 -11.66 -4.83
N ASP A 72 8.95 -11.21 -4.52
CA ASP A 72 10.15 -11.50 -5.30
C ASP A 72 10.99 -12.64 -4.70
N ALA A 73 11.12 -12.69 -3.38
CA ALA A 73 12.03 -13.60 -2.69
C ALA A 73 11.84 -15.09 -3.06
N PRO A 74 10.61 -15.65 -3.17
CA PRO A 74 10.39 -17.05 -3.49
C PRO A 74 10.31 -17.34 -4.99
N THR A 75 10.95 -16.52 -5.84
CA THR A 75 10.91 -16.69 -7.29
C THR A 75 12.21 -17.24 -7.86
N ASP A 76 12.17 -17.78 -9.07
CA ASP A 76 13.31 -18.30 -9.81
C ASP A 76 14.27 -17.20 -10.33
N ILE A 77 13.82 -15.94 -10.33
CA ILE A 77 14.66 -14.80 -10.68
C ILE A 77 15.60 -14.36 -9.55
N THR A 78 15.44 -14.94 -8.35
CA THR A 78 16.24 -14.59 -7.17
C THR A 78 17.18 -15.70 -6.75
N SER A 79 18.17 -15.31 -5.96
CA SER A 79 19.06 -16.19 -5.22
C SER A 79 19.16 -15.73 -3.78
N HIS A 80 19.47 -16.64 -2.87
CA HIS A 80 19.72 -16.32 -1.47
C HIS A 80 21.04 -16.94 -1.01
N SER A 81 21.94 -16.11 -0.48
CA SER A 81 23.10 -16.64 0.22
C SER A 81 22.68 -17.15 1.59
N VAL A 82 23.17 -18.32 1.98
CA VAL A 82 22.87 -18.93 3.29
C VAL A 82 23.52 -18.21 4.49
N ALA A 83 24.18 -17.07 4.24
CA ALA A 83 24.93 -16.34 5.27
C ALA A 83 24.04 -15.68 6.34
N THR A 84 22.75 -15.48 6.05
CA THR A 84 21.77 -14.90 6.99
C THR A 84 20.46 -15.67 6.94
N SER A 85 19.64 -15.52 7.99
CA SER A 85 18.30 -16.14 8.05
C SER A 85 17.19 -15.22 7.52
N HIS A 86 17.51 -13.97 7.14
CA HIS A 86 16.49 -13.01 6.69
C HIS A 86 15.79 -13.49 5.42
N PHE A 87 14.48 -13.64 5.46
CA PHE A 87 13.65 -14.14 4.35
C PHE A 87 14.03 -15.52 3.79
N TYR A 88 14.91 -16.26 4.46
CA TYR A 88 15.39 -17.54 3.96
C TYR A 88 14.30 -18.60 3.89
N ASP A 89 13.42 -18.66 4.90
CA ASP A 89 12.29 -19.59 4.92
C ASP A 89 11.24 -19.25 3.84
N ILE A 90 11.03 -17.96 3.57
CA ILE A 90 10.18 -17.48 2.48
C ILE A 90 10.78 -17.87 1.13
N PHE A 91 12.07 -17.61 0.92
CA PHE A 91 12.79 -18.00 -0.29
C PHE A 91 12.67 -19.51 -0.57
N ARG A 92 12.69 -20.35 0.47
CA ARG A 92 12.59 -21.81 0.35
C ARG A 92 11.17 -22.35 0.34
N TYR A 93 10.13 -21.52 0.34
CA TYR A 93 8.73 -21.95 0.51
C TYR A 93 8.48 -22.76 1.80
N GLN A 94 9.23 -22.49 2.86
CA GLN A 94 9.09 -23.14 4.18
C GLN A 94 8.42 -22.21 5.18
N ILE A 95 7.28 -21.64 4.80
CA ILE A 95 6.55 -20.66 5.60
C ILE A 95 5.67 -21.41 6.59
N LEU A 96 5.92 -21.18 7.89
CA LEU A 96 5.09 -21.68 8.98
C LEU A 96 4.08 -20.58 9.40
N ASP A 97 3.03 -21.01 10.10
CA ASP A 97 2.02 -20.12 10.71
C ASP A 97 2.59 -19.19 11.80
N THR A 98 3.76 -19.53 12.33
CA THR A 98 4.52 -18.72 13.29
C THR A 98 5.52 -17.75 12.64
N ASN A 99 5.51 -17.63 11.31
CA ASN A 99 6.44 -16.75 10.61
C ASN A 99 6.11 -15.27 10.90
N SER A 100 7.05 -14.55 11.54
CA SER A 100 6.84 -13.17 11.98
C SER A 100 6.64 -12.18 10.82
N TYR A 101 7.23 -12.41 9.65
CA TYR A 101 7.01 -11.53 8.49
C TYR A 101 5.55 -11.57 8.04
N ILE A 102 4.96 -12.77 8.02
CA ILE A 102 3.55 -12.96 7.63
C ILE A 102 2.60 -12.36 8.67
N GLU A 103 2.87 -12.59 9.98
CA GLU A 103 2.11 -12.01 11.08
C GLU A 103 2.16 -10.48 11.04
N GLU A 104 3.35 -9.90 10.86
CA GLU A 104 3.54 -8.46 10.83
C GLU A 104 2.85 -7.80 9.62
N ILE A 105 2.87 -8.41 8.43
CA ILE A 105 2.14 -7.92 7.27
C ILE A 105 0.63 -7.82 7.57
N TRP A 106 0.06 -8.87 8.18
CA TRP A 106 -1.35 -8.88 8.59
C TRP A 106 -1.65 -7.75 9.57
N ALA A 107 -0.86 -7.65 10.63
CA ALA A 107 -1.07 -6.66 11.70
C ALA A 107 -0.96 -5.22 11.18
N TYR A 108 0.10 -4.90 10.42
CA TYR A 108 0.32 -3.54 9.90
C TYR A 108 -0.69 -3.15 8.82
N GLY A 109 -1.10 -4.10 7.98
CA GLY A 109 -2.18 -3.87 7.03
C GLY A 109 -3.49 -3.49 7.73
N TYR A 110 -3.87 -4.21 8.78
CA TYR A 110 -5.09 -3.88 9.54
C TYR A 110 -4.95 -2.61 10.39
N TRP A 111 -3.77 -2.29 10.91
CA TRP A 111 -3.56 -1.00 11.57
C TRP A 111 -3.76 0.18 10.61
N ALA A 112 -3.30 0.06 9.37
CA ALA A 112 -3.57 1.09 8.37
C ALA A 112 -5.06 1.16 8.03
N ILE A 113 -5.74 0.02 7.83
CA ILE A 113 -7.17 -0.06 7.53
C ILE A 113 -8.02 0.56 8.66
N ASP A 114 -7.76 0.23 9.92
CA ASP A 114 -8.52 0.77 11.08
C ASP A 114 -8.32 2.29 11.22
N ARG A 115 -7.08 2.78 11.05
CA ARG A 115 -6.81 4.22 11.05
C ARG A 115 -7.55 4.95 9.93
N CYS A 116 -7.58 4.37 8.72
CA CYS A 116 -8.37 4.90 7.61
C CYS A 116 -9.87 4.93 7.94
N ALA A 117 -10.40 3.85 8.54
CA ALA A 117 -11.80 3.78 8.93
C ALA A 117 -12.17 4.87 9.94
N ARG A 118 -11.25 5.23 10.88
CA ARG A 118 -11.45 6.35 11.81
C ARG A 118 -11.49 7.70 11.09
N ILE A 119 -10.53 7.96 10.19
CA ILE A 119 -10.52 9.20 9.38
C ILE A 119 -11.82 9.33 8.60
N ILE A 120 -12.28 8.26 7.95
CA ILE A 120 -13.52 8.26 7.17
C ILE A 120 -14.75 8.54 8.05
N LYS A 121 -14.85 7.87 9.19
CA LYS A 121 -15.98 7.99 10.10
C LYS A 121 -16.11 9.39 10.68
N GLU A 122 -15.02 9.88 11.29
CA GLU A 122 -15.02 11.20 11.94
C GLU A 122 -15.11 12.32 10.89
N GLY A 123 -14.44 12.16 9.73
CA GLY A 123 -14.50 13.13 8.63
C GLY A 123 -15.91 13.27 8.03
N ALA A 124 -16.71 12.21 8.01
CA ALA A 124 -18.10 12.27 7.54
C ALA A 124 -19.00 13.16 8.42
N SER A 125 -18.62 13.41 9.66
CA SER A 125 -19.32 14.28 10.62
C SER A 125 -18.63 15.62 10.85
N PHE A 126 -17.54 15.91 10.11
CA PHE A 126 -16.78 17.14 10.26
C PHE A 126 -17.66 18.38 9.99
N LYS A 127 -17.55 19.37 10.86
CA LYS A 127 -18.26 20.64 10.73
C LYS A 127 -17.28 21.71 10.26
N GLU A 128 -17.56 22.26 9.09
CA GLU A 128 -16.77 23.35 8.52
C GLU A 128 -16.77 24.57 9.46
N VAL A 129 -15.59 25.10 9.72
CA VAL A 129 -15.39 26.34 10.51
C VAL A 129 -15.10 27.51 9.55
N THR A 130 -14.30 27.27 8.51
CA THR A 130 -13.98 28.24 7.47
C THR A 130 -14.20 27.61 6.09
N LYS A 131 -14.44 28.46 5.07
CA LYS A 131 -14.58 27.97 3.70
C LYS A 131 -13.28 27.33 3.23
N GLY A 132 -13.34 26.06 2.91
CA GLY A 132 -12.19 25.26 2.48
C GLY A 132 -11.77 24.18 3.49
N ASP A 133 -12.07 24.35 4.79
CA ASP A 133 -11.78 23.31 5.80
C ASP A 133 -12.42 21.97 5.44
N LEU A 134 -13.64 21.99 4.94
CA LEU A 134 -14.35 20.79 4.51
C LEU A 134 -13.64 20.10 3.35
N ALA A 135 -13.20 20.85 2.33
CA ALA A 135 -12.50 20.30 1.18
C ALA A 135 -11.16 19.65 1.57
N GLU A 136 -10.42 20.21 2.52
CA GLU A 136 -9.20 19.61 3.04
C GLU A 136 -9.47 18.27 3.74
N VAL A 137 -10.52 18.21 4.59
CA VAL A 137 -10.91 16.96 5.26
C VAL A 137 -11.42 15.93 4.25
N GLU A 138 -12.21 16.36 3.24
CA GLU A 138 -12.67 15.50 2.16
C GLU A 138 -11.51 14.93 1.33
N GLY A 139 -10.44 15.70 1.12
CA GLY A 139 -9.19 15.22 0.54
C GLY A 139 -8.50 14.15 1.40
N CYS A 140 -8.52 14.30 2.73
CA CYS A 140 -8.04 13.27 3.65
C CYS A 140 -8.89 11.99 3.58
N ILE A 141 -10.23 12.14 3.49
CA ILE A 141 -11.15 11.00 3.35
C ILE A 141 -10.92 10.27 2.02
N ALA A 142 -10.73 11.00 0.91
CA ALA A 142 -10.42 10.41 -0.39
C ALA A 142 -9.18 9.50 -0.32
N GLN A 143 -8.10 10.02 0.27
CA GLN A 143 -6.87 9.25 0.46
C GLN A 143 -7.07 8.07 1.42
N ALA A 144 -7.84 8.25 2.51
CA ALA A 144 -8.10 7.17 3.46
C ALA A 144 -8.87 6.00 2.80
N TYR A 145 -9.88 6.28 1.97
CA TYR A 145 -10.55 5.24 1.18
C TYR A 145 -9.60 4.53 0.23
N ALA A 146 -8.77 5.28 -0.49
CA ALA A 146 -7.79 4.72 -1.43
C ALA A 146 -6.76 3.82 -0.73
N ILE A 147 -6.24 4.24 0.44
CA ILE A 147 -5.28 3.47 1.22
C ILE A 147 -5.94 2.23 1.82
N LYS A 148 -7.18 2.35 2.32
CA LYS A 148 -7.96 1.21 2.84
C LYS A 148 -8.14 0.15 1.75
N ALA A 149 -8.50 0.56 0.53
CA ALA A 149 -8.61 -0.31 -0.62
C ALA A 149 -7.27 -0.98 -0.97
N LEU A 150 -6.17 -0.23 -0.99
CA LEU A 150 -4.81 -0.74 -1.27
C LEU A 150 -4.39 -1.81 -0.26
N CYS A 151 -4.55 -1.53 1.05
CA CYS A 151 -4.21 -2.48 2.11
C CYS A 151 -5.09 -3.73 2.03
N SER A 152 -6.40 -3.57 1.83
CA SER A 152 -7.34 -4.68 1.68
C SER A 152 -7.00 -5.55 0.48
N PHE A 153 -6.58 -4.94 -0.64
CA PHE A 153 -6.14 -5.67 -1.84
C PHE A 153 -4.89 -6.52 -1.56
N TYR A 154 -3.85 -5.94 -0.94
CA TYR A 154 -2.64 -6.70 -0.59
C TYR A 154 -2.96 -7.85 0.37
N LEU A 155 -3.70 -7.58 1.43
CA LEU A 155 -4.07 -8.62 2.40
C LEU A 155 -4.93 -9.72 1.76
N THR A 156 -5.89 -9.36 0.89
CA THR A 156 -6.73 -10.36 0.20
C THR A 156 -5.88 -11.29 -0.67
N ASN A 157 -4.90 -10.74 -1.40
CA ASN A 157 -4.02 -11.55 -2.26
C ASN A 157 -3.01 -12.40 -1.50
N MET A 158 -2.60 -11.98 -0.29
CA MET A 158 -1.65 -12.74 0.52
C MET A 158 -2.32 -13.82 1.37
N PHE A 159 -3.55 -13.58 1.83
CA PHE A 159 -4.23 -14.43 2.81
C PHE A 159 -5.49 -15.09 2.28
N GLY A 160 -5.93 -14.78 1.07
CA GLY A 160 -7.00 -15.43 0.34
C GLY A 160 -6.46 -16.23 -0.84
N LEU A 161 -7.34 -17.01 -1.48
CA LEU A 161 -7.02 -17.66 -2.75
C LEU A 161 -7.15 -16.64 -3.90
N PRO A 162 -6.42 -16.81 -5.02
CA PRO A 162 -6.54 -15.95 -6.19
C PRO A 162 -8.00 -15.87 -6.68
N TYR A 163 -8.44 -14.66 -7.03
CA TYR A 163 -9.81 -14.44 -7.51
C TYR A 163 -10.10 -15.29 -8.77
N SER A 164 -11.13 -16.10 -8.71
CA SER A 164 -11.64 -16.91 -9.82
C SER A 164 -13.04 -17.39 -9.51
N GLU A 165 -13.79 -17.88 -10.49
CA GLU A 165 -15.11 -18.50 -10.27
C GLU A 165 -15.08 -19.64 -9.23
N ALA A 166 -14.00 -20.43 -9.20
CA ALA A 166 -13.83 -21.51 -8.23
C ALA A 166 -13.51 -21.00 -6.81
N ASN A 167 -12.82 -19.88 -6.68
CA ASN A 167 -12.27 -19.41 -5.41
C ASN A 167 -13.05 -18.25 -4.78
N LYS A 168 -13.89 -17.55 -5.54
CA LYS A 168 -14.55 -16.33 -5.08
C LYS A 168 -15.41 -16.50 -3.82
N THR A 169 -15.90 -17.70 -3.54
CA THR A 169 -16.67 -18.02 -2.34
C THR A 169 -15.81 -18.51 -1.16
N THR A 170 -14.52 -18.74 -1.37
CA THR A 170 -13.62 -19.15 -0.28
C THR A 170 -13.33 -17.97 0.65
N LEU A 171 -12.85 -18.24 1.87
CA LEU A 171 -12.53 -17.21 2.83
C LEU A 171 -11.34 -16.35 2.36
N GLY A 172 -11.57 -15.07 2.30
CA GLY A 172 -10.58 -14.03 2.09
C GLY A 172 -10.07 -13.44 3.40
N ILE A 173 -10.33 -12.16 3.63
CA ILE A 173 -9.91 -11.39 4.82
C ILE A 173 -11.13 -10.83 5.57
N VAL A 174 -10.90 -10.16 6.71
CA VAL A 174 -11.95 -9.44 7.43
C VAL A 174 -12.21 -8.09 6.74
N ASN A 175 -13.44 -7.83 6.37
CA ASN A 175 -13.85 -6.50 5.88
C ASN A 175 -14.02 -5.53 7.06
N VAL A 176 -13.41 -4.34 6.94
CA VAL A 176 -13.53 -3.26 7.91
C VAL A 176 -14.27 -2.10 7.26
N THR A 177 -15.53 -1.90 7.63
CA THR A 177 -16.36 -0.78 7.15
C THR A 177 -16.45 0.36 8.17
N GLU A 178 -16.23 0.06 9.44
CA GLU A 178 -16.23 0.96 10.58
C GLU A 178 -15.03 0.65 11.49
N PRO A 179 -14.55 1.59 12.31
CA PRO A 179 -13.53 1.31 13.31
C PRO A 179 -13.91 0.13 14.19
N VAL A 180 -12.99 -0.82 14.36
CA VAL A 180 -13.27 -2.04 15.12
C VAL A 180 -13.03 -1.79 16.61
N PRO A 181 -14.07 -1.91 17.46
CA PRO A 181 -13.90 -1.76 18.91
C PRO A 181 -12.95 -2.82 19.49
N ALA A 182 -12.23 -2.46 20.54
CA ALA A 182 -11.36 -3.40 21.25
C ALA A 182 -12.15 -4.66 21.69
N TYR A 183 -11.49 -5.81 21.58
CA TYR A 183 -12.07 -7.13 21.93
C TYR A 183 -13.27 -7.58 21.07
N SER A 184 -13.56 -6.89 19.97
CA SER A 184 -14.59 -7.33 19.02
C SER A 184 -14.19 -8.66 18.38
N GLN A 185 -15.17 -9.54 18.22
CA GLN A 185 -15.00 -10.76 17.43
C GLN A 185 -15.41 -10.46 15.99
N VAL A 186 -14.47 -10.58 15.07
CA VAL A 186 -14.65 -10.36 13.64
C VAL A 186 -14.39 -11.66 12.87
N SER A 187 -15.03 -11.82 11.72
CA SER A 187 -14.89 -12.99 10.88
C SER A 187 -14.41 -12.63 9.49
N ARG A 188 -13.62 -13.51 8.86
CA ARG A 188 -13.25 -13.40 7.46
C ARG A 188 -14.51 -13.56 6.59
N VAL A 189 -14.57 -12.80 5.53
CA VAL A 189 -15.62 -12.90 4.51
C VAL A 189 -15.09 -13.60 3.25
N SER A 190 -15.93 -13.78 2.23
CA SER A 190 -15.46 -14.40 0.98
C SER A 190 -14.53 -13.47 0.19
N VAL A 191 -13.69 -14.05 -0.66
CA VAL A 191 -12.84 -13.32 -1.59
C VAL A 191 -13.66 -12.35 -2.46
N GLU A 192 -14.84 -12.78 -2.94
CA GLU A 192 -15.75 -11.92 -3.70
C GLU A 192 -16.19 -10.68 -2.91
N GLN A 193 -16.57 -10.87 -1.64
CA GLN A 193 -16.95 -9.75 -0.77
C GLN A 193 -15.78 -8.81 -0.46
N ASN A 194 -14.55 -9.33 -0.36
CA ASN A 194 -13.38 -8.49 -0.22
C ASN A 194 -13.17 -7.61 -1.46
N TYR A 195 -13.20 -8.20 -2.66
CA TYR A 195 -13.04 -7.44 -3.90
C TYR A 195 -14.17 -6.43 -4.14
N SER A 196 -15.41 -6.78 -3.74
CA SER A 196 -16.53 -5.83 -3.78
C SER A 196 -16.25 -4.60 -2.90
N LEU A 197 -15.85 -4.80 -1.64
CA LEU A 197 -15.49 -3.68 -0.74
C LEU A 197 -14.31 -2.86 -1.27
N ILE A 198 -13.29 -3.51 -1.84
CA ILE A 198 -12.14 -2.82 -2.43
C ILE A 198 -12.59 -1.89 -3.56
N LEU A 199 -13.47 -2.35 -4.45
CA LEU A 199 -14.00 -1.52 -5.55
C LEU A 199 -14.93 -0.41 -5.04
N ASP A 200 -15.72 -0.67 -4.00
CA ASP A 200 -16.55 0.34 -3.34
C ASP A 200 -15.68 1.45 -2.72
N ASP A 201 -14.61 1.09 -2.03
CA ASP A 201 -13.66 2.04 -1.45
C ASP A 201 -12.94 2.87 -2.54
N ILE A 202 -12.55 2.26 -3.66
CA ILE A 202 -11.99 2.96 -4.82
C ILE A 202 -12.99 3.97 -5.38
N THR A 203 -14.25 3.56 -5.52
CA THR A 203 -15.34 4.42 -6.00
C THR A 203 -15.53 5.60 -5.06
N LYS A 204 -15.57 5.37 -3.75
CA LYS A 204 -15.65 6.43 -2.74
C LYS A 204 -14.46 7.38 -2.79
N ALA A 205 -13.25 6.88 -2.96
CA ALA A 205 -12.07 7.73 -3.13
C ALA A 205 -12.23 8.69 -4.33
N LYS A 206 -12.69 8.18 -5.47
CA LYS A 206 -12.96 8.99 -6.67
C LYS A 206 -14.09 10.01 -6.44
N GLU A 207 -15.18 9.61 -5.79
CA GLU A 207 -16.28 10.50 -5.44
C GLU A 207 -15.83 11.68 -4.56
N TYR A 208 -14.97 11.41 -3.57
CA TYR A 208 -14.44 12.46 -2.69
C TYR A 208 -13.45 13.37 -3.43
N TYR A 209 -12.60 12.85 -4.28
CA TYR A 209 -11.70 13.67 -5.12
C TYR A 209 -12.47 14.54 -6.13
N ALA A 210 -13.68 14.15 -6.55
CA ALA A 210 -14.51 14.91 -7.47
C ALA A 210 -15.28 16.06 -6.81
N LYS A 211 -15.24 16.20 -5.48
CA LYS A 211 -15.94 17.27 -4.77
C LYS A 211 -15.28 18.63 -4.99
N GLU A 212 -16.09 19.68 -4.92
CA GLU A 212 -15.64 21.05 -5.12
C GLU A 212 -14.57 21.46 -4.09
N GLY A 213 -13.46 21.99 -4.57
CA GLY A 213 -12.36 22.48 -3.73
C GLY A 213 -11.38 21.42 -3.26
N VAL A 214 -11.64 20.12 -3.50
CA VAL A 214 -10.70 19.06 -3.17
C VAL A 214 -9.55 19.07 -4.18
N GLU A 215 -8.35 19.30 -3.70
CA GLU A 215 -7.16 19.33 -4.52
C GLU A 215 -6.52 17.95 -4.69
N ASN A 216 -5.95 17.72 -5.88
CA ASN A 216 -5.15 16.53 -6.11
C ASN A 216 -3.78 16.67 -5.42
N VAL A 217 -3.24 15.57 -4.92
CA VAL A 217 -2.00 15.55 -4.15
C VAL A 217 -0.82 15.04 -4.97
N GLY A 218 0.40 15.23 -4.45
CA GLY A 218 1.62 14.76 -5.11
C GLY A 218 1.76 13.25 -5.16
N LYS A 219 2.76 12.77 -5.91
CA LYS A 219 3.01 11.34 -6.17
C LYS A 219 3.46 10.53 -4.93
N GLN A 220 3.82 11.20 -3.84
CA GLN A 220 4.09 10.57 -2.54
C GLN A 220 2.80 10.25 -1.75
N TYR A 221 1.65 10.58 -2.30
CA TYR A 221 0.33 10.35 -1.72
C TYR A 221 -0.57 9.60 -2.71
N MET A 222 -1.66 9.03 -2.21
CA MET A 222 -2.68 8.35 -3.03
C MET A 222 -3.51 9.36 -3.83
N ASN A 223 -2.88 9.96 -4.85
CA ASN A 223 -3.47 10.92 -5.78
C ASN A 223 -4.48 10.25 -6.74
N THR A 224 -5.18 11.03 -7.56
CA THR A 224 -6.20 10.53 -8.49
C THR A 224 -5.65 9.50 -9.48
N ALA A 225 -4.43 9.69 -9.98
CA ALA A 225 -3.78 8.69 -10.86
C ALA A 225 -3.48 7.38 -10.13
N ALA A 226 -3.09 7.45 -8.84
CA ALA A 226 -2.84 6.28 -8.01
C ALA A 226 -4.13 5.49 -7.72
N VAL A 227 -5.26 6.19 -7.52
CA VAL A 227 -6.58 5.55 -7.35
C VAL A 227 -6.98 4.81 -8.63
N ALA A 228 -6.80 5.42 -9.80
CA ALA A 228 -7.06 4.77 -11.09
C ALA A 228 -6.10 3.58 -11.35
N ALA A 229 -4.82 3.70 -10.95
CA ALA A 229 -3.85 2.62 -11.07
C ALA A 229 -4.20 1.43 -10.15
N LEU A 230 -4.66 1.69 -8.94
CA LEU A 230 -5.17 0.65 -8.04
C LEU A 230 -6.38 -0.05 -8.66
N GLU A 231 -7.34 0.70 -9.20
CA GLU A 231 -8.52 0.15 -9.88
C GLU A 231 -8.11 -0.76 -11.04
N ALA A 232 -7.16 -0.34 -11.87
CA ALA A 232 -6.66 -1.12 -13.00
C ALA A 232 -6.08 -2.45 -12.53
N ARG A 233 -5.22 -2.43 -11.50
CA ARG A 233 -4.62 -3.63 -10.92
C ARG A 233 -5.68 -4.57 -10.33
N VAL A 234 -6.63 -4.04 -9.55
CA VAL A 234 -7.73 -4.82 -8.94
C VAL A 234 -8.57 -5.49 -10.02
N LYS A 235 -8.98 -4.75 -11.06
CA LYS A 235 -9.79 -5.28 -12.16
C LYS A 235 -9.05 -6.33 -12.98
N LEU A 236 -7.74 -6.18 -13.20
CA LEU A 236 -6.92 -7.22 -13.85
C LEU A 236 -6.94 -8.53 -13.05
N TYR A 237 -6.73 -8.44 -11.71
CA TYR A 237 -6.77 -9.61 -10.82
C TYR A 237 -8.14 -10.27 -10.80
N MET A 238 -9.22 -9.51 -10.94
CA MET A 238 -10.58 -10.01 -11.09
C MET A 238 -10.87 -10.59 -12.48
N LYS A 239 -9.94 -10.48 -13.44
CA LYS A 239 -10.13 -10.82 -14.85
C LYS A 239 -11.21 -9.97 -15.54
N ASN A 240 -11.52 -8.81 -15.00
CA ASN A 240 -12.34 -7.79 -15.65
C ASN A 240 -11.45 -6.97 -16.60
N TYR A 241 -11.10 -7.56 -17.75
CA TYR A 241 -10.11 -7.03 -18.67
C TYR A 241 -10.53 -5.70 -19.28
N GLU A 242 -11.79 -5.53 -19.71
CA GLU A 242 -12.30 -4.26 -20.25
C GLU A 242 -12.21 -3.12 -19.22
N GLY A 243 -12.60 -3.44 -17.99
CA GLY A 243 -12.49 -2.49 -16.88
C GLY A 243 -11.04 -2.17 -16.53
N ALA A 244 -10.13 -3.15 -16.61
CA ALA A 244 -8.70 -2.94 -16.37
C ALA A 244 -8.06 -2.04 -17.43
N ILE A 245 -8.39 -2.22 -18.73
CA ILE A 245 -7.94 -1.37 -19.83
C ILE A 245 -8.37 0.08 -19.62
N THR A 246 -9.65 0.28 -19.25
CA THR A 246 -10.21 1.62 -19.03
C THR A 246 -9.54 2.33 -17.86
N ALA A 247 -9.42 1.65 -16.71
CA ALA A 247 -8.81 2.23 -15.52
C ALA A 247 -7.29 2.48 -15.70
N ALA A 248 -6.58 1.59 -16.41
CA ALA A 248 -5.18 1.81 -16.74
C ALA A 248 -4.99 3.02 -17.67
N GLN A 249 -5.88 3.21 -18.67
CA GLN A 249 -5.85 4.40 -19.51
C GLN A 249 -6.13 5.67 -18.72
N GLU A 250 -7.06 5.66 -17.78
CA GLU A 250 -7.32 6.78 -16.87
C GLU A 250 -6.07 7.11 -16.05
N ALA A 251 -5.40 6.10 -15.46
CA ALA A 251 -4.17 6.30 -14.70
C ALA A 251 -3.03 6.89 -15.54
N ILE A 252 -2.85 6.42 -16.79
CA ILE A 252 -1.87 6.96 -17.74
C ILE A 252 -2.14 8.43 -18.00
N THR A 253 -3.39 8.77 -18.31
CA THR A 253 -3.80 10.15 -18.62
C THR A 253 -3.59 11.08 -17.42
N LEU A 254 -4.05 10.68 -16.24
CA LEU A 254 -3.95 11.49 -15.01
C LEU A 254 -2.50 11.63 -14.51
N SER A 255 -1.63 10.65 -14.78
CA SER A 255 -0.23 10.70 -14.35
C SER A 255 0.57 11.76 -15.13
N GLY A 256 0.21 12.02 -16.39
CA GLY A 256 0.95 12.89 -17.30
C GLY A 256 2.41 12.46 -17.51
N GLY A 257 2.75 11.23 -17.11
CA GLY A 257 4.11 10.71 -17.13
C GLY A 257 4.56 10.16 -18.48
N THR A 258 5.83 9.79 -18.55
CA THR A 258 6.43 9.12 -19.70
C THR A 258 7.33 7.98 -19.24
N VAL A 259 7.38 6.89 -20.00
CA VAL A 259 8.30 5.78 -19.75
C VAL A 259 9.70 6.20 -20.15
N VAL A 260 10.68 6.09 -19.23
CA VAL A 260 12.08 6.46 -19.50
C VAL A 260 12.70 5.50 -20.52
N SER A 261 13.59 6.02 -21.35
CA SER A 261 14.23 5.27 -22.45
C SER A 261 15.75 5.39 -22.45
N THR A 262 16.34 6.09 -21.48
CA THR A 262 17.79 6.21 -21.38
C THR A 262 18.31 5.43 -20.17
N LYS A 263 19.52 4.91 -20.29
CA LYS A 263 20.20 4.17 -19.20
C LYS A 263 20.40 5.04 -17.96
N GLU A 264 20.69 6.32 -18.16
CA GLU A 264 20.94 7.27 -17.08
C GLU A 264 19.64 7.59 -16.31
N ASP A 265 18.56 7.91 -17.02
CA ASP A 265 17.25 8.19 -16.39
C ASP A 265 16.75 6.96 -15.63
N TYR A 266 16.90 5.76 -16.25
CA TYR A 266 16.50 4.51 -15.59
C TYR A 266 17.28 4.26 -14.29
N LYS A 267 18.59 4.51 -14.30
CA LYS A 267 19.43 4.39 -13.12
C LYS A 267 19.04 5.43 -12.06
N ASN A 268 18.82 6.68 -12.46
CA ASN A 268 18.50 7.78 -11.55
C ASN A 268 17.18 7.56 -10.79
N MET A 269 16.19 6.86 -11.39
CA MET A 269 14.95 6.48 -10.70
C MET A 269 15.18 5.74 -9.38
N TYR A 270 16.28 5.00 -9.25
CA TYR A 270 16.54 4.12 -8.10
C TYR A 270 17.78 4.53 -7.29
N THR A 271 18.56 5.48 -7.79
CA THR A 271 19.80 5.93 -7.14
C THR A 271 19.75 7.38 -6.66
N THR A 272 18.58 8.01 -6.79
CA THR A 272 18.28 9.35 -6.24
C THR A 272 16.91 9.34 -5.57
N LEU A 273 16.56 10.42 -4.86
CA LEU A 273 15.21 10.64 -4.32
C LEU A 273 14.34 11.51 -5.25
N ALA A 274 14.82 11.82 -6.45
CA ALA A 274 14.06 12.59 -7.40
C ALA A 274 12.82 11.82 -7.87
N VAL A 275 11.70 12.52 -7.99
CA VAL A 275 10.45 11.95 -8.52
C VAL A 275 10.65 11.68 -10.00
N SER A 276 10.44 10.43 -10.40
CA SER A 276 10.52 10.02 -11.80
C SER A 276 9.27 10.40 -12.59
N THR A 277 9.41 10.53 -13.92
CA THR A 277 8.27 10.66 -14.83
C THR A 277 7.40 9.42 -14.85
N GLU A 278 7.95 8.25 -14.50
CA GLU A 278 7.21 6.98 -14.40
C GLU A 278 6.43 6.81 -13.10
N ASP A 279 6.76 7.56 -12.04
CA ASP A 279 6.10 7.39 -10.77
C ASP A 279 4.64 7.85 -10.85
N ILE A 280 3.74 7.03 -10.33
CA ILE A 280 2.33 7.33 -10.08
C ILE A 280 2.11 7.47 -8.59
N PHE A 281 2.59 6.49 -7.82
CA PHE A 281 2.60 6.52 -6.36
C PHE A 281 3.81 5.78 -5.81
N PHE A 282 4.47 6.37 -4.83
CA PHE A 282 5.59 5.77 -4.13
C PHE A 282 5.56 6.10 -2.62
N ILE A 283 6.14 5.24 -1.81
CA ILE A 283 6.43 5.53 -0.41
C ILE A 283 7.70 6.37 -0.36
N ALA A 284 7.57 7.63 0.01
CA ALA A 284 8.69 8.55 0.14
C ALA A 284 9.59 8.16 1.31
N LYS A 285 10.89 8.33 1.12
CA LYS A 285 11.92 8.20 2.15
C LYS A 285 12.87 9.40 2.12
N ALA A 286 13.45 9.70 3.27
CA ALA A 286 14.40 10.80 3.44
C ALA A 286 15.56 10.36 4.35
N GLU A 287 16.58 11.20 4.48
CA GLU A 287 17.77 10.88 5.30
C GLU A 287 17.43 10.79 6.80
N ASP A 288 16.40 11.45 7.25
CA ASP A 288 15.87 11.41 8.62
C ASP A 288 14.69 10.44 8.79
N ASP A 289 14.15 9.87 7.68
CA ASP A 289 13.11 8.84 7.66
C ASP A 289 13.56 7.65 6.82
N TYR A 290 14.53 6.87 7.29
CA TYR A 290 14.97 5.66 6.63
C TYR A 290 14.99 4.45 7.59
N LEU A 291 14.85 3.27 7.01
CA LEU A 291 14.64 2.05 7.78
C LEU A 291 15.96 1.34 8.18
N SER A 292 17.11 1.90 7.81
CA SER A 292 18.44 1.41 8.18
C SER A 292 18.62 -0.09 7.91
N ALA A 293 18.95 -0.86 8.93
CA ALA A 293 19.09 -2.32 8.85
C ALA A 293 17.82 -3.03 8.35
N ASN A 294 16.65 -2.43 8.56
CA ASN A 294 15.36 -2.97 8.12
C ASN A 294 14.92 -2.50 6.73
N ALA A 295 15.72 -1.69 6.04
CA ALA A 295 15.39 -1.22 4.70
C ALA A 295 15.34 -2.39 3.69
N LEU A 296 14.45 -2.28 2.70
CA LEU A 296 14.41 -3.19 1.57
C LEU A 296 15.78 -3.28 0.87
N ASN A 297 16.46 -2.15 0.74
CA ASN A 297 17.82 -2.06 0.23
C ASN A 297 18.83 -2.95 1.00
N THR A 298 18.74 -2.96 2.34
CA THR A 298 19.62 -3.77 3.18
C THR A 298 19.35 -5.26 3.00
N LEU A 299 18.09 -5.66 2.86
CA LEU A 299 17.71 -7.05 2.60
C LEU A 299 18.38 -7.57 1.30
N TRP A 300 18.32 -6.79 0.23
CA TRP A 300 18.88 -7.15 -1.07
C TRP A 300 20.42 -7.00 -1.13
N ASN A 301 21.00 -6.12 -0.36
CA ASN A 301 22.43 -5.82 -0.43
C ASN A 301 23.28 -6.57 0.58
N LYS A 302 22.72 -6.89 1.76
CA LYS A 302 23.50 -7.42 2.90
C LYS A 302 22.94 -8.70 3.48
N TYR A 303 21.63 -8.95 3.35
CA TYR A 303 20.96 -10.04 4.06
C TYR A 303 20.67 -11.26 3.18
N GLY A 304 21.31 -11.33 2.03
CA GLY A 304 21.43 -12.55 1.28
C GLY A 304 20.56 -12.65 0.04
N LEU A 305 19.51 -11.85 -0.12
CA LEU A 305 18.76 -11.82 -1.37
C LEU A 305 19.56 -11.13 -2.46
N SER A 306 19.53 -11.69 -3.65
CA SER A 306 20.18 -11.15 -4.85
C SER A 306 19.43 -11.60 -6.10
N ILE A 307 19.65 -10.90 -7.21
CA ILE A 307 19.15 -11.34 -8.52
C ILE A 307 19.99 -12.50 -9.00
N ASN A 308 19.33 -13.55 -9.51
CA ASN A 308 19.99 -14.72 -10.07
C ASN A 308 20.79 -14.33 -11.32
N SER A 309 22.01 -14.83 -11.44
CA SER A 309 22.87 -14.56 -12.61
C SER A 309 22.32 -15.10 -13.91
N ALA A 310 21.54 -16.18 -13.88
CA ALA A 310 20.83 -16.69 -15.06
C ALA A 310 19.80 -15.68 -15.57
N THR A 311 19.04 -15.03 -14.66
CA THR A 311 18.10 -13.95 -15.00
C THR A 311 18.84 -12.77 -15.65
N VAL A 312 20.01 -12.38 -15.14
CA VAL A 312 20.79 -11.29 -15.73
C VAL A 312 21.26 -11.63 -17.16
N ALA A 313 21.56 -12.90 -17.42
CA ALA A 313 22.04 -13.37 -18.72
C ALA A 313 20.94 -13.34 -19.85
N GLU A 314 19.67 -13.27 -19.46
CA GLU A 314 18.56 -13.17 -20.43
C GLU A 314 18.38 -11.76 -21.03
N TYR A 315 19.04 -10.74 -20.46
CA TYR A 315 18.93 -9.38 -20.96
C TYR A 315 19.86 -9.13 -22.14
N SER A 316 19.36 -8.47 -23.19
CA SER A 316 20.17 -7.99 -24.32
C SER A 316 21.27 -7.04 -23.84
N PRO A 317 22.45 -7.01 -24.48
CA PRO A 317 23.59 -6.21 -24.03
C PRO A 317 23.32 -4.70 -23.88
N ASN A 318 22.42 -4.16 -24.70
CA ASN A 318 22.05 -2.74 -24.68
C ASN A 318 20.80 -2.45 -23.82
N ASP A 319 20.21 -3.46 -23.18
CA ASP A 319 19.05 -3.24 -22.33
C ASP A 319 19.40 -2.28 -21.19
N ILE A 320 18.65 -1.19 -21.10
CA ILE A 320 18.92 -0.14 -20.09
C ILE A 320 18.79 -0.62 -18.65
N ARG A 321 18.02 -1.71 -18.43
CA ARG A 321 17.83 -2.33 -17.10
C ARG A 321 19.11 -2.93 -16.54
N LEU A 322 20.06 -3.31 -17.41
CA LEU A 322 21.39 -3.76 -17.01
C LEU A 322 22.20 -2.70 -16.26
N ALA A 323 21.80 -1.42 -16.31
CA ALA A 323 22.41 -0.37 -15.50
C ALA A 323 22.37 -0.63 -13.99
N LEU A 324 21.38 -1.44 -13.54
CA LEU A 324 21.15 -1.79 -12.16
C LEU A 324 21.33 -3.30 -11.87
N LEU A 325 21.75 -4.07 -12.89
CA LEU A 325 21.96 -5.51 -12.78
C LEU A 325 23.44 -5.86 -12.99
N GLY A 326 23.95 -6.81 -12.24
CA GLY A 326 25.31 -7.32 -12.43
C GLY A 326 26.44 -6.57 -11.70
N GLY A 327 27.69 -6.99 -11.88
CA GLY A 327 28.85 -6.46 -11.20
C GLY A 327 28.91 -6.89 -9.72
N THR A 328 29.51 -6.05 -8.89
CA THR A 328 29.55 -6.26 -7.42
C THR A 328 28.23 -5.90 -6.73
N TRP A 329 27.27 -5.41 -7.48
CA TRP A 329 26.00 -4.95 -6.98
C TRP A 329 24.88 -5.94 -7.33
N THR A 330 24.38 -6.62 -6.34
CA THR A 330 23.37 -7.67 -6.51
C THR A 330 21.95 -7.23 -6.19
N GLY A 331 21.77 -6.02 -5.65
CA GLY A 331 20.48 -5.50 -5.20
C GLY A 331 19.59 -4.92 -6.30
N GLY A 332 20.05 -4.83 -7.53
CA GLY A 332 19.24 -4.33 -8.66
C GLY A 332 18.66 -2.95 -8.38
N LYS A 333 17.35 -2.84 -8.55
CA LYS A 333 16.56 -1.62 -8.24
C LYS A 333 16.62 -1.22 -6.77
N MET A 334 16.93 -2.15 -5.87
CA MET A 334 17.02 -1.90 -4.43
C MET A 334 18.41 -1.42 -4.02
N ARG A 335 19.13 -0.79 -4.93
CA ARG A 335 20.48 -0.28 -4.71
C ARG A 335 20.56 0.82 -3.64
N GLY A 336 19.54 1.67 -3.57
CA GLY A 336 19.53 2.87 -2.75
C GLY A 336 20.26 4.04 -3.42
N ILE A 337 20.16 5.21 -2.80
CA ILE A 337 20.77 6.44 -3.33
C ILE A 337 22.30 6.40 -3.21
N THR A 338 22.96 7.24 -4.00
CA THR A 338 24.44 7.25 -4.10
C THR A 338 25.11 7.57 -2.76
N THR A 339 24.52 8.44 -1.95
CA THR A 339 25.04 8.88 -0.64
C THR A 339 24.72 7.88 0.48
N ASN A 340 23.61 7.14 0.37
CA ASN A 340 23.21 6.16 1.36
C ASN A 340 22.46 4.98 0.72
N ASN A 341 23.09 3.83 0.67
CA ASN A 341 22.55 2.63 0.05
C ASN A 341 21.42 1.93 0.84
N GLN A 342 20.91 2.56 1.89
CA GLN A 342 19.78 2.10 2.68
C GLN A 342 18.53 2.96 2.48
N ILE A 343 18.59 3.94 1.60
CA ILE A 343 17.51 4.88 1.31
C ILE A 343 17.13 4.78 -0.17
N SER A 344 15.86 4.66 -0.46
CA SER A 344 15.25 4.94 -1.77
C SER A 344 13.76 5.15 -1.59
N ASN A 345 13.16 5.94 -2.48
CA ASN A 345 11.73 5.90 -2.66
C ASN A 345 11.31 4.49 -3.10
N LEU A 346 10.17 4.02 -2.60
CA LEU A 346 9.66 2.68 -2.88
C LEU A 346 8.43 2.77 -3.79
N PRO A 347 8.57 2.55 -5.11
CA PRO A 347 7.46 2.65 -6.04
C PRO A 347 6.38 1.60 -5.74
N VAL A 348 5.12 2.05 -5.65
CA VAL A 348 3.94 1.19 -5.48
C VAL A 348 3.18 1.06 -6.80
N PHE A 349 2.99 2.18 -7.52
CA PHE A 349 2.45 2.22 -8.87
C PHE A 349 3.36 3.01 -9.78
N ARG A 350 3.63 2.45 -10.96
CA ARG A 350 4.41 3.10 -12.02
C ARG A 350 3.73 2.97 -13.37
N LEU A 351 3.99 3.94 -14.22
CA LEU A 351 3.44 4.02 -15.56
C LEU A 351 3.65 2.75 -16.42
N PRO A 352 4.83 2.09 -16.42
CA PRO A 352 5.02 0.84 -17.16
C PRO A 352 4.02 -0.25 -16.80
N GLU A 353 3.62 -0.35 -15.53
CA GLU A 353 2.62 -1.32 -15.10
C GLU A 353 1.27 -1.09 -15.78
N MET A 354 0.87 0.16 -15.96
CA MET A 354 -0.41 0.50 -16.60
C MET A 354 -0.44 0.04 -18.06
N TYR A 355 0.66 0.24 -18.80
CA TYR A 355 0.79 -0.29 -20.17
C TYR A 355 0.79 -1.82 -20.19
N LEU A 356 1.48 -2.48 -19.25
CA LEU A 356 1.51 -3.94 -19.16
C LEU A 356 0.15 -4.52 -18.76
N ILE A 357 -0.62 -3.84 -17.88
CA ILE A 357 -2.01 -4.21 -17.59
C ILE A 357 -2.86 -4.15 -18.85
N GLN A 358 -2.72 -3.09 -19.66
CA GLN A 358 -3.44 -2.99 -20.92
C GLN A 358 -3.03 -4.10 -21.89
N ALA A 359 -1.73 -4.38 -22.03
CA ALA A 359 -1.22 -5.44 -22.91
C ALA A 359 -1.81 -6.80 -22.52
N GLU A 360 -1.72 -7.18 -21.26
CA GLU A 360 -2.29 -8.44 -20.75
C GLU A 360 -3.81 -8.50 -20.92
N ALA A 361 -4.50 -7.42 -20.62
CA ALA A 361 -5.95 -7.37 -20.70
C ALA A 361 -6.46 -7.47 -22.15
N TYR A 362 -5.82 -6.79 -23.11
CA TYR A 362 -6.15 -6.93 -24.54
C TYR A 362 -5.92 -8.36 -25.06
N ALA A 363 -4.87 -9.03 -24.58
CA ALA A 363 -4.59 -10.41 -24.96
C ALA A 363 -5.55 -11.44 -24.34
N LYS A 364 -6.08 -11.15 -23.14
CA LYS A 364 -6.90 -12.11 -22.37
C LYS A 364 -8.39 -11.82 -22.33
N GLN A 365 -8.85 -10.72 -22.92
CA GLN A 365 -10.29 -10.42 -22.99
C GLN A 365 -11.03 -11.47 -23.83
N SER A 366 -12.36 -11.52 -23.75
CA SER A 366 -13.21 -12.51 -24.41
C SER A 366 -13.01 -12.56 -25.93
N THR A 367 -12.69 -11.44 -26.55
CA THR A 367 -12.24 -11.34 -27.95
C THR A 367 -10.86 -10.71 -27.96
N PRO A 368 -9.77 -11.50 -27.96
CA PRO A 368 -8.41 -10.98 -27.89
C PRO A 368 -8.08 -10.01 -29.03
N ASP A 369 -7.37 -8.92 -28.68
CA ASP A 369 -6.82 -7.95 -29.62
C ASP A 369 -5.30 -7.94 -29.47
N TYR A 370 -4.65 -8.91 -30.11
CA TYR A 370 -3.19 -9.09 -30.02
C TYR A 370 -2.41 -7.92 -30.62
N GLY A 371 -2.98 -7.24 -31.62
CA GLY A 371 -2.37 -6.03 -32.19
C GLY A 371 -2.25 -4.91 -31.15
N LYS A 372 -3.34 -4.62 -30.42
CA LYS A 372 -3.28 -3.67 -29.31
C LYS A 372 -2.45 -4.17 -28.12
N ALA A 373 -2.50 -5.46 -27.81
CA ALA A 373 -1.67 -6.04 -26.79
C ALA A 373 -0.18 -5.79 -27.06
N LYS A 374 0.28 -6.07 -28.29
CA LYS A 374 1.63 -5.78 -28.77
C LYS A 374 1.95 -4.29 -28.72
N GLU A 375 1.06 -3.42 -29.21
CA GLU A 375 1.23 -1.96 -29.13
C GLU A 375 1.53 -1.51 -27.69
N LYS A 376 0.74 -1.97 -26.72
CA LYS A 376 0.92 -1.59 -25.30
C LYS A 376 2.16 -2.20 -24.67
N LEU A 377 2.52 -3.42 -25.03
CA LEU A 377 3.77 -4.04 -24.62
C LEU A 377 4.98 -3.23 -25.09
N LEU A 378 4.97 -2.78 -26.34
CA LEU A 378 6.06 -2.00 -26.96
C LEU A 378 6.23 -0.61 -26.32
N GLU A 379 5.17 -0.02 -25.73
CA GLU A 379 5.31 1.22 -24.94
C GLU A 379 6.33 1.09 -23.79
N VAL A 380 6.59 -0.13 -23.35
CA VAL A 380 7.58 -0.41 -22.32
C VAL A 380 8.80 -1.12 -22.90
N ALA A 381 8.61 -2.21 -23.63
CA ALA A 381 9.67 -3.11 -24.05
C ALA A 381 10.69 -2.42 -24.97
N ALA A 382 10.23 -1.70 -25.99
CA ALA A 382 11.11 -0.98 -26.92
C ALA A 382 11.91 0.15 -26.25
N LYS A 383 11.35 0.77 -25.20
CA LYS A 383 12.06 1.79 -24.40
C LYS A 383 13.08 1.21 -23.44
N ARG A 384 12.92 -0.07 -23.04
CA ARG A 384 13.87 -0.77 -22.15
C ARG A 384 14.96 -1.48 -22.92
N ASN A 385 14.64 -2.07 -24.05
CA ASN A 385 15.55 -2.85 -24.86
C ASN A 385 15.66 -2.26 -26.28
N PRO A 386 16.67 -1.44 -26.56
CA PRO A 386 16.90 -0.88 -27.90
C PRO A 386 17.20 -1.93 -28.98
N ASP A 387 17.60 -3.15 -28.57
CA ASP A 387 17.91 -4.25 -29.48
C ASP A 387 16.66 -5.07 -29.86
N LEU A 388 15.49 -4.72 -29.31
CA LEU A 388 14.27 -5.47 -29.56
C LEU A 388 13.84 -5.33 -31.00
N ASP A 389 13.69 -6.44 -31.71
CA ASP A 389 13.03 -6.49 -33.01
C ASP A 389 11.52 -6.67 -32.80
N ASP A 390 10.74 -5.65 -33.12
CA ASP A 390 9.28 -5.67 -32.98
C ASP A 390 8.62 -6.80 -33.79
N ASN A 391 9.30 -7.30 -34.84
CA ASN A 391 8.81 -8.41 -35.64
C ASN A 391 8.94 -9.77 -34.95
N GLU A 392 9.78 -9.87 -33.92
CA GLU A 392 9.89 -11.09 -33.11
C GLU A 392 8.73 -11.26 -32.13
N ILE A 393 7.97 -10.19 -31.86
CA ILE A 393 6.76 -10.25 -31.06
C ILE A 393 5.58 -10.59 -31.97
N ALA A 394 5.13 -11.84 -31.92
CA ALA A 394 3.97 -12.28 -32.70
C ALA A 394 2.67 -11.63 -32.20
N GLU A 395 1.73 -11.45 -33.13
CA GLU A 395 0.36 -10.99 -32.84
C GLU A 395 -0.58 -12.21 -32.70
N ASP A 396 -0.21 -13.17 -31.86
CA ASP A 396 -0.98 -14.37 -31.63
C ASP A 396 -0.85 -14.84 -30.17
N GLN A 397 -1.56 -15.91 -29.83
CA GLN A 397 -1.63 -16.47 -28.48
C GLN A 397 -0.29 -17.06 -27.98
N THR A 398 0.71 -17.25 -28.83
CA THR A 398 1.93 -17.99 -28.49
C THR A 398 2.98 -17.12 -27.78
N VAL A 399 2.85 -15.79 -27.81
CA VAL A 399 3.91 -14.83 -27.38
C VAL A 399 3.46 -13.91 -26.24
N ILE A 400 2.19 -13.87 -25.86
CA ILE A 400 1.68 -12.98 -24.79
C ILE A 400 1.19 -13.75 -23.58
#